data_778cddae1ec3cc6816eafc133d609ccc
#
_entry.id   778cddae1ec3cc6816eafc133d609ccc
#
_cell.length_a   1.000
_cell.length_b   1.000
_cell.length_c   1.000
_cell.angle_alpha   90.00
_cell.angle_beta   90.00
_cell.angle_gamma   90.00
#
_symmetry.space_group_name_H-M   'P 1'
#
loop_
_entity.id
_entity.type
_entity.pdbx_description
1 polymer ?
#
loop_
_entity_poly.entity_id
_entity_poly.type
_entity_poly.pdbx_seq_one_letter_code
_entity_poly.pdbx_strand_id
1 'polypeptide(L)'
;EQQSALMESAVARLVGTQESVSLRAIQVYLEVLRREAVVKLASENLAHHDSTLSKIRERFENGVGTRVDVVQTQGRRAQSKGNVLLAQRDVRNGLAEFYRVVGENPSDLSRPERVKGLPSTLEEAIETAMQHNPGLVAAKSDLDAAIAAQKQARGAYHPRFDLEVGATRNDDTDGTIGANDDETAVVRMTYNLYRGGADKARINEAQAREFAARETVRSVQRSVTEDVTLVWNELEDILVRLQYLETHVKSTNEVLKVYNEQLSLGKRTLLDLLDVQNELLRANVAYLSGEYPALLAS
;
A
#
# COMPACT_ATOMS: atom_id res chain seq x y z
N GLU A 1 -9.16 -21.61 25.49
CA GLU A 1 -7.80 -21.27 25.02
C GLU A 1 -7.70 -21.25 23.47
N GLN A 2 -8.01 -22.37 22.78
CA GLN A 2 -7.90 -22.41 21.31
C GLN A 2 -8.78 -21.37 20.63
N GLN A 3 -10.06 -21.27 20.98
CA GLN A 3 -11.00 -20.32 20.37
C GLN A 3 -10.64 -18.87 20.66
N SER A 4 -10.08 -18.58 21.85
CA SER A 4 -9.58 -17.26 22.21
C SER A 4 -8.41 -16.84 21.30
N ALA A 5 -7.43 -17.72 21.09
CA ALA A 5 -6.30 -17.46 20.22
C ALA A 5 -6.72 -17.28 18.73
N LEU A 6 -7.70 -18.06 18.25
CA LEU A 6 -8.27 -17.88 16.90
C LEU A 6 -8.99 -16.54 16.76
N MET A 7 -9.70 -16.09 17.81
CA MET A 7 -10.32 -14.77 17.83
C MET A 7 -9.27 -13.66 17.75
N GLU A 8 -8.21 -13.76 18.54
CA GLU A 8 -7.10 -12.79 18.52
C GLU A 8 -6.42 -12.73 17.14
N SER A 9 -6.18 -13.89 16.52
CA SER A 9 -5.68 -13.95 15.16
C SER A 9 -6.61 -13.23 14.15
N ALA A 10 -7.94 -13.46 14.26
CA ALA A 10 -8.92 -12.81 13.39
C ALA A 10 -8.95 -11.29 13.60
N VAL A 11 -8.86 -10.80 14.83
CA VAL A 11 -8.76 -9.36 15.15
C VAL A 11 -7.49 -8.77 14.57
N ALA A 12 -6.34 -9.43 14.73
CA ALA A 12 -5.09 -8.96 14.16
C ALA A 12 -5.14 -8.88 12.62
N ARG A 13 -5.73 -9.87 11.96
CA ARG A 13 -5.96 -9.83 10.49
C ARG A 13 -6.90 -8.70 10.07
N LEU A 14 -7.92 -8.39 10.87
CA LEU A 14 -8.80 -7.26 10.61
C LEU A 14 -7.99 -5.94 10.64
N VAL A 15 -7.17 -5.75 11.68
CA VAL A 15 -6.29 -4.57 11.78
C VAL A 15 -5.36 -4.48 10.57
N GLY A 16 -4.69 -5.58 10.18
CA GLY A 16 -3.83 -5.61 9.00
C GLY A 16 -4.56 -5.28 7.70
N THR A 17 -5.82 -5.71 7.57
CA THR A 17 -6.65 -5.36 6.42
C THR A 17 -7.00 -3.87 6.43
N GLN A 18 -7.36 -3.30 7.59
CA GLN A 18 -7.62 -1.86 7.74
C GLN A 18 -6.40 -1.02 7.38
N GLU A 19 -5.21 -1.38 7.87
CA GLU A 19 -3.95 -0.70 7.53
C GLU A 19 -3.66 -0.78 6.03
N SER A 20 -3.82 -1.96 5.42
CA SER A 20 -3.61 -2.16 3.99
C SER A 20 -4.56 -1.30 3.14
N VAL A 21 -5.85 -1.22 3.52
CA VAL A 21 -6.83 -0.36 2.83
C VAL A 21 -6.49 1.11 3.02
N SER A 22 -6.10 1.52 4.23
CA SER A 22 -5.70 2.90 4.53
C SER A 22 -4.46 3.31 3.72
N LEU A 23 -3.44 2.45 3.67
CA LEU A 23 -2.25 2.68 2.86
C LEU A 23 -2.61 2.80 1.36
N ARG A 24 -3.51 1.94 0.88
CA ARG A 24 -3.97 2.01 -0.51
C ARG A 24 -4.74 3.30 -0.80
N ALA A 25 -5.54 3.79 0.14
CA ALA A 25 -6.22 5.07 0.01
C ALA A 25 -5.23 6.24 -0.06
N ILE A 26 -4.19 6.23 0.79
CA ILE A 26 -3.11 7.23 0.74
C ILE A 26 -2.37 7.17 -0.60
N GLN A 27 -2.06 5.97 -1.11
CA GLN A 27 -1.39 5.80 -2.40
C GLN A 27 -2.17 6.43 -3.55
N VAL A 28 -3.48 6.13 -3.65
CA VAL A 28 -4.31 6.69 -4.74
C VAL A 28 -4.53 8.19 -4.57
N TYR A 29 -4.58 8.69 -3.33
CA TYR A 29 -4.65 10.11 -3.02
C TYR A 29 -3.40 10.86 -3.53
N LEU A 30 -2.22 10.41 -3.16
CA LEU A 30 -0.95 10.99 -3.58
C LEU A 30 -0.76 10.90 -5.09
N GLU A 31 -1.21 9.80 -5.71
CA GLU A 31 -1.11 9.61 -7.15
C GLU A 31 -2.00 10.60 -7.93
N VAL A 32 -3.22 10.92 -7.45
CA VAL A 32 -4.05 11.96 -8.07
C VAL A 32 -3.36 13.32 -7.98
N LEU A 33 -2.85 13.70 -6.80
CA LEU A 33 -2.10 14.95 -6.62
C LEU A 33 -0.89 15.05 -7.56
N ARG A 34 -0.12 13.97 -7.67
CA ARG A 34 1.03 13.90 -8.58
C ARG A 34 0.61 14.13 -10.03
N ARG A 35 -0.46 13.45 -10.48
CA ARG A 35 -0.98 13.57 -11.86
C ARG A 35 -1.50 14.97 -12.13
N GLU A 36 -2.16 15.62 -11.19
CA GLU A 36 -2.59 17.03 -11.30
C GLU A 36 -1.38 17.98 -11.42
N ALA A 37 -0.35 17.76 -10.62
CA ALA A 37 0.89 18.54 -10.74
C ALA A 37 1.55 18.35 -12.11
N VAL A 38 1.52 17.15 -12.70
CA VAL A 38 2.03 16.90 -14.06
C VAL A 38 1.21 17.63 -15.12
N VAL A 39 -0.14 17.71 -14.98
CA VAL A 39 -0.98 18.51 -15.90
C VAL A 39 -0.57 19.98 -15.85
N LYS A 40 -0.32 20.52 -14.66
CA LYS A 40 0.14 21.90 -14.48
C LYS A 40 1.46 22.14 -15.23
N LEU A 41 2.46 21.28 -15.00
CA LEU A 41 3.78 21.37 -15.68
C LEU A 41 3.68 21.22 -17.20
N ALA A 42 2.85 20.29 -17.70
CA ALA A 42 2.62 20.13 -19.13
C ALA A 42 1.95 21.37 -19.74
N SER A 43 1.01 22.00 -19.03
CA SER A 43 0.34 23.22 -19.44
C SER A 43 1.29 24.43 -19.47
N GLU A 44 2.17 24.55 -18.49
CA GLU A 44 3.23 25.56 -18.44
C GLU A 44 4.21 25.37 -19.63
N ASN A 45 4.61 24.13 -19.92
CA ASN A 45 5.44 23.82 -21.08
C ASN A 45 4.77 24.21 -22.39
N LEU A 46 3.46 23.93 -22.55
CA LEU A 46 2.71 24.35 -23.71
C LEU A 46 2.68 25.88 -23.84
N ALA A 47 2.49 26.61 -22.75
CA ALA A 47 2.54 28.08 -22.75
C ALA A 47 3.91 28.64 -23.16
N HIS A 48 5.01 27.98 -22.77
CA HIS A 48 6.36 28.31 -23.26
C HIS A 48 6.47 28.12 -24.77
N HIS A 49 5.99 27.01 -25.32
CA HIS A 49 5.99 26.78 -26.77
C HIS A 49 5.07 27.73 -27.52
N ASP A 50 3.90 28.13 -26.97
CA ASP A 50 2.99 29.11 -27.54
C ASP A 50 3.68 30.49 -27.63
N SER A 51 4.33 30.94 -26.55
CA SER A 51 5.10 32.18 -26.52
C SER A 51 6.26 32.16 -27.53
N THR A 52 6.99 31.05 -27.58
CA THR A 52 8.09 30.89 -28.54
C THR A 52 7.58 30.95 -29.97
N LEU A 53 6.48 30.27 -30.30
CA LEU A 53 5.87 30.28 -31.64
C LEU A 53 5.44 31.69 -32.06
N SER A 54 4.86 32.47 -31.15
CA SER A 54 4.47 33.85 -31.42
C SER A 54 5.69 34.70 -31.80
N LYS A 55 6.76 34.65 -31.02
CA LYS A 55 8.00 35.36 -31.29
C LYS A 55 8.67 34.95 -32.60
N ILE A 56 8.67 33.66 -32.91
CA ILE A 56 9.28 33.17 -34.18
C ILE A 56 8.46 33.55 -35.40
N ARG A 57 7.12 33.59 -35.31
CA ARG A 57 6.26 34.10 -36.39
C ARG A 57 6.51 35.58 -36.63
N GLU A 58 6.52 36.40 -35.60
CA GLU A 58 6.82 37.82 -35.70
C GLU A 58 8.19 38.07 -36.36
N ARG A 59 9.23 37.34 -35.98
CA ARG A 59 10.55 37.42 -36.60
C ARG A 59 10.52 37.03 -38.08
N PHE A 60 9.76 36.00 -38.45
CA PHE A 60 9.60 35.58 -39.85
C PHE A 60 8.88 36.64 -40.67
N GLU A 61 7.77 37.21 -40.18
CA GLU A 61 7.00 38.27 -40.80
C GLU A 61 7.84 39.53 -41.01
N ASN A 62 8.74 39.83 -40.09
CA ASN A 62 9.69 40.94 -40.17
C ASN A 62 10.95 40.63 -41.03
N GLY A 63 10.99 39.46 -41.70
CA GLY A 63 12.10 39.07 -42.58
C GLY A 63 13.39 38.64 -41.89
N VAL A 64 13.39 38.45 -40.58
CA VAL A 64 14.59 38.10 -39.77
C VAL A 64 14.67 36.60 -39.45
N GLY A 65 13.60 35.86 -39.62
CA GLY A 65 13.47 34.43 -39.37
C GLY A 65 13.27 33.58 -40.60
N THR A 66 13.30 32.26 -40.46
CA THR A 66 13.07 31.32 -41.55
C THR A 66 11.71 30.63 -41.40
N ARG A 67 11.12 30.19 -42.55
CA ARG A 67 9.89 29.37 -42.55
C ARG A 67 10.12 28.04 -41.83
N VAL A 68 11.34 27.50 -41.87
CA VAL A 68 11.70 26.25 -41.19
C VAL A 68 11.55 26.40 -39.65
N ASP A 69 11.97 27.53 -39.10
CA ASP A 69 11.85 27.81 -37.65
C ASP A 69 10.38 27.84 -37.23
N VAL A 70 9.51 28.43 -38.04
CA VAL A 70 8.06 28.48 -37.78
C VAL A 70 7.46 27.07 -37.78
N VAL A 71 7.73 26.26 -38.81
CA VAL A 71 7.20 24.90 -38.95
C VAL A 71 7.70 24.01 -37.81
N GLN A 72 8.99 24.12 -37.44
CA GLN A 72 9.59 23.35 -36.35
C GLN A 72 8.96 23.69 -35.02
N THR A 73 8.77 24.99 -34.71
CA THR A 73 8.12 25.42 -33.46
C THR A 73 6.66 24.98 -33.42
N GLN A 74 5.95 25.01 -34.57
CA GLN A 74 4.58 24.45 -34.66
C GLN A 74 4.54 22.95 -34.31
N GLY A 75 5.51 22.17 -34.81
CA GLY A 75 5.64 20.74 -34.48
C GLY A 75 5.87 20.50 -32.99
N ARG A 76 6.78 21.25 -32.37
CA ARG A 76 7.03 21.15 -30.91
C ARG A 76 5.82 21.56 -30.07
N ARG A 77 5.12 22.64 -30.48
CA ARG A 77 3.85 23.06 -29.85
C ARG A 77 2.78 21.97 -29.95
N ALA A 78 2.60 21.35 -31.11
CA ALA A 78 1.66 20.25 -31.30
C ALA A 78 1.98 19.06 -30.40
N GLN A 79 3.26 18.69 -30.30
CA GLN A 79 3.74 17.66 -29.38
C GLN A 79 3.40 18.01 -27.90
N SER A 80 3.70 19.24 -27.48
CA SER A 80 3.40 19.71 -26.12
C SER A 80 1.90 19.69 -25.82
N LYS A 81 1.04 20.07 -26.81
CA LYS A 81 -0.42 19.93 -26.68
C LYS A 81 -0.86 18.47 -26.49
N GLY A 82 -0.24 17.54 -27.22
CA GLY A 82 -0.44 16.12 -27.03
C GLY A 82 -0.10 15.67 -25.61
N ASN A 83 1.03 16.15 -25.06
CA ASN A 83 1.45 15.83 -23.67
C ASN A 83 0.42 16.33 -22.65
N VAL A 84 -0.16 17.53 -22.82
CA VAL A 84 -1.23 18.02 -21.94
C VAL A 84 -2.45 17.09 -21.97
N LEU A 85 -2.89 16.66 -23.16
CA LEU A 85 -4.04 15.76 -23.30
C LEU A 85 -3.77 14.40 -22.64
N LEU A 86 -2.55 13.87 -22.77
CA LEU A 86 -2.15 12.64 -22.10
C LEU A 86 -2.17 12.80 -20.57
N ALA A 87 -1.60 13.87 -20.05
CA ALA A 87 -1.61 14.15 -18.60
C ALA A 87 -3.05 14.31 -18.07
N GLN A 88 -3.93 14.99 -18.81
CA GLN A 88 -5.35 15.11 -18.45
C GLN A 88 -6.07 13.76 -18.43
N ARG A 89 -5.77 12.87 -19.41
CA ARG A 89 -6.28 11.49 -19.38
C ARG A 89 -5.82 10.77 -18.13
N ASP A 90 -4.54 10.91 -17.77
CA ASP A 90 -3.95 10.22 -16.61
C ASP A 90 -4.58 10.71 -15.29
N VAL A 91 -4.95 12.00 -15.18
CA VAL A 91 -5.77 12.49 -14.05
C VAL A 91 -7.13 11.81 -14.02
N ARG A 92 -7.87 11.74 -15.15
CA ARG A 92 -9.17 11.06 -15.17
C ARG A 92 -9.07 9.59 -14.76
N ASN A 93 -8.03 8.90 -15.20
CA ASN A 93 -7.77 7.52 -14.77
C ASN A 93 -7.49 7.44 -13.28
N GLY A 94 -6.69 8.37 -12.73
CA GLY A 94 -6.41 8.45 -11.28
C GLY A 94 -7.66 8.69 -10.45
N LEU A 95 -8.56 9.57 -10.91
CA LEU A 95 -9.85 9.80 -10.26
C LEU A 95 -10.73 8.55 -10.23
N ALA A 96 -10.74 7.76 -11.32
CA ALA A 96 -11.47 6.49 -11.36
C ALA A 96 -10.86 5.45 -10.40
N GLU A 97 -9.51 5.39 -10.31
CA GLU A 97 -8.82 4.53 -9.32
C GLU A 97 -9.12 4.96 -7.89
N PHE A 98 -9.11 6.27 -7.62
CA PHE A 98 -9.45 6.84 -6.32
C PHE A 98 -10.89 6.47 -5.93
N TYR A 99 -11.86 6.69 -6.81
CA TYR A 99 -13.26 6.33 -6.58
C TYR A 99 -13.43 4.84 -6.27
N ARG A 100 -12.72 3.96 -6.97
CA ARG A 100 -12.79 2.52 -6.72
C ARG A 100 -12.29 2.14 -5.31
N VAL A 101 -11.31 2.86 -4.77
CA VAL A 101 -10.70 2.54 -3.47
C VAL A 101 -11.43 3.22 -2.32
N VAL A 102 -11.79 4.50 -2.49
CA VAL A 102 -12.36 5.36 -1.43
C VAL A 102 -13.89 5.35 -1.45
N GLY A 103 -14.51 5.12 -2.63
CA GLY A 103 -15.98 5.09 -2.80
C GLY A 103 -16.61 6.43 -3.14
N GLU A 104 -15.85 7.54 -3.12
CA GLU A 104 -16.30 8.88 -3.44
C GLU A 104 -15.26 9.64 -4.29
N ASN A 105 -15.69 10.71 -4.92
CA ASN A 105 -14.76 11.58 -5.67
C ASN A 105 -13.97 12.46 -4.70
N PRO A 106 -12.68 12.72 -4.96
CA PRO A 106 -11.91 13.60 -4.10
C PRO A 106 -12.42 15.03 -4.18
N SER A 107 -12.50 15.70 -3.02
CA SER A 107 -12.73 17.13 -2.88
C SER A 107 -11.54 17.76 -2.15
N ASP A 108 -11.11 18.94 -2.59
CA ASP A 108 -10.11 19.78 -1.92
C ASP A 108 -8.79 19.04 -1.60
N LEU A 109 -8.22 18.35 -2.60
CA LEU A 109 -6.94 17.67 -2.46
C LEU A 109 -5.84 18.67 -2.08
N SER A 110 -5.19 18.44 -0.95
CA SER A 110 -4.05 19.22 -0.48
C SER A 110 -2.82 18.33 -0.31
N ARG A 111 -1.65 18.89 -0.58
CA ARG A 111 -0.40 18.17 -0.39
C ARG A 111 -0.14 17.96 1.11
N PRO A 112 0.02 16.71 1.58
CA PRO A 112 0.35 16.44 2.96
C PRO A 112 1.80 16.83 3.29
N GLU A 113 2.05 17.13 4.56
CA GLU A 113 3.41 17.21 5.09
C GLU A 113 4.00 15.81 5.28
N ARG A 114 5.33 15.71 5.28
CA ARG A 114 6.00 14.46 5.66
C ARG A 114 5.71 14.10 7.11
N VAL A 115 5.54 12.82 7.37
CA VAL A 115 5.36 12.31 8.74
C VAL A 115 6.63 12.58 9.55
N LYS A 116 6.45 13.02 10.80
CA LYS A 116 7.55 13.27 11.75
C LYS A 116 7.64 12.12 12.74
N GLY A 117 8.84 11.86 13.25
CA GLY A 117 9.05 10.82 14.26
C GLY A 117 9.25 9.41 13.69
N LEU A 118 9.72 9.34 12.46
CA LEU A 118 10.18 8.07 11.88
C LEU A 118 11.37 7.51 12.69
N PRO A 119 11.56 6.18 12.71
CA PRO A 119 12.75 5.55 13.27
C PRO A 119 14.03 6.19 12.73
N SER A 120 15.06 6.29 13.59
CA SER A 120 16.33 6.92 13.23
C SER A 120 17.30 5.95 12.53
N THR A 121 17.10 4.65 12.73
CA THR A 121 17.94 3.58 12.17
C THR A 121 17.07 2.45 11.63
N LEU A 122 17.63 1.66 10.69
CA LEU A 122 16.97 0.45 10.16
C LEU A 122 16.64 -0.55 11.28
N GLU A 123 17.54 -0.70 12.25
CA GLU A 123 17.36 -1.61 13.38
C GLU A 123 16.14 -1.22 14.22
N GLU A 124 15.99 0.06 14.52
CA GLU A 124 14.83 0.61 15.26
C GLU A 124 13.53 0.40 14.47
N ALA A 125 13.56 0.59 13.15
CA ALA A 125 12.41 0.34 12.28
C ALA A 125 12.01 -1.13 12.27
N ILE A 126 12.97 -2.06 12.18
CA ILE A 126 12.73 -3.51 12.24
C ILE A 126 12.17 -3.89 13.61
N GLU A 127 12.73 -3.39 14.71
CA GLU A 127 12.26 -3.70 16.05
C GLU A 127 10.80 -3.24 16.25
N THR A 128 10.48 -2.02 15.82
CA THR A 128 9.12 -1.47 15.87
C THR A 128 8.15 -2.33 15.05
N ALA A 129 8.53 -2.73 13.85
CA ALA A 129 7.71 -3.59 12.99
C ALA A 129 7.51 -4.98 13.63
N MET A 130 8.54 -5.58 14.23
CA MET A 130 8.45 -6.88 14.93
C MET A 130 7.50 -6.86 16.12
N GLN A 131 7.31 -5.70 16.75
CA GLN A 131 6.40 -5.53 17.89
C GLN A 131 4.96 -5.30 17.46
N HIS A 132 4.74 -4.55 16.36
CA HIS A 132 3.42 -4.01 16.01
C HIS A 132 2.82 -4.58 14.71
N ASN A 133 3.58 -5.34 13.90
CA ASN A 133 3.05 -5.84 12.63
C ASN A 133 1.86 -6.78 12.84
N PRO A 134 0.65 -6.46 12.33
CA PRO A 134 -0.55 -7.26 12.56
C PRO A 134 -0.46 -8.68 11.99
N GLY A 135 0.26 -8.87 10.89
CA GLY A 135 0.47 -10.18 10.28
C GLY A 135 1.31 -11.10 11.17
N LEU A 136 2.31 -10.54 11.86
CA LEU A 136 3.11 -11.27 12.83
C LEU A 136 2.32 -11.58 14.10
N VAL A 137 1.50 -10.65 14.58
CA VAL A 137 0.59 -10.87 15.71
C VAL A 137 -0.38 -12.01 15.38
N ALA A 138 -1.01 -11.97 14.19
CA ALA A 138 -1.90 -13.04 13.74
C ALA A 138 -1.21 -14.40 13.68
N ALA A 139 0.00 -14.47 13.13
CA ALA A 139 0.75 -15.72 13.03
C ALA A 139 1.14 -16.28 14.41
N LYS A 140 1.47 -15.42 15.39
CA LYS A 140 1.74 -15.83 16.79
C LYS A 140 0.47 -16.38 17.44
N SER A 141 -0.67 -15.71 17.28
CA SER A 141 -1.96 -16.19 17.81
C SER A 141 -2.41 -17.51 17.16
N ASP A 142 -2.13 -17.71 15.86
CA ASP A 142 -2.38 -19.00 15.18
C ASP A 142 -1.48 -20.12 15.76
N LEU A 143 -0.24 -19.81 16.11
CA LEU A 143 0.65 -20.77 16.81
C LEU A 143 0.09 -21.12 18.17
N ASP A 144 -0.38 -20.15 18.95
CA ASP A 144 -0.99 -20.39 20.26
C ASP A 144 -2.25 -21.25 20.14
N ALA A 145 -3.06 -21.03 19.10
CA ALA A 145 -4.21 -21.89 18.78
C ALA A 145 -3.78 -23.33 18.45
N ALA A 146 -2.68 -23.52 17.71
CA ALA A 146 -2.15 -24.83 17.37
C ALA A 146 -1.58 -25.57 18.62
N ILE A 147 -0.91 -24.85 19.52
CA ILE A 147 -0.43 -25.37 20.81
C ILE A 147 -1.62 -25.82 21.67
N ALA A 148 -2.67 -24.99 21.74
CA ALA A 148 -3.89 -25.33 22.48
C ALA A 148 -4.61 -26.56 21.86
N ALA A 149 -4.64 -26.66 20.54
CA ALA A 149 -5.20 -27.84 19.83
C ALA A 149 -4.39 -29.11 20.12
N GLN A 150 -3.05 -29.02 20.16
CA GLN A 150 -2.20 -30.14 20.54
C GLN A 150 -2.46 -30.59 21.98
N LYS A 151 -2.58 -29.63 22.92
CA LYS A 151 -2.96 -29.92 24.32
C LYS A 151 -4.32 -30.59 24.39
N GLN A 152 -5.30 -30.13 23.64
CA GLN A 152 -6.63 -30.74 23.56
C GLN A 152 -6.56 -32.17 22.99
N ALA A 153 -5.75 -32.44 21.95
CA ALA A 153 -5.59 -33.78 21.39
C ALA A 153 -5.04 -34.78 22.44
N ARG A 154 -4.11 -34.33 23.30
CA ARG A 154 -3.58 -35.11 24.41
C ARG A 154 -4.64 -35.42 25.47
N GLY A 155 -5.71 -34.66 25.56
CA GLY A 155 -6.87 -34.90 26.44
C GLY A 155 -7.50 -36.27 26.22
N ALA A 156 -7.37 -36.88 25.01
CA ALA A 156 -7.85 -38.23 24.71
C ALA A 156 -7.23 -39.33 25.62
N TYR A 157 -6.07 -39.05 26.23
CA TYR A 157 -5.43 -39.97 27.16
C TYR A 157 -5.91 -39.82 28.64
N HIS A 158 -6.86 -38.93 28.89
CA HIS A 158 -7.44 -38.72 30.22
C HIS A 158 -8.92 -39.10 30.23
N PRO A 159 -9.44 -39.60 31.39
CA PRO A 159 -10.86 -39.85 31.56
C PRO A 159 -11.66 -38.54 31.49
N ARG A 160 -12.82 -38.59 30.83
CA ARG A 160 -13.78 -37.49 30.79
C ARG A 160 -14.90 -37.77 31.80
N PHE A 161 -15.24 -36.77 32.57
CA PHE A 161 -16.35 -36.78 33.51
C PHE A 161 -17.41 -35.81 33.04
N ASP A 162 -18.65 -36.29 32.87
CA ASP A 162 -19.79 -35.49 32.53
C ASP A 162 -20.82 -35.60 33.68
N LEU A 163 -21.38 -34.47 34.13
CA LEU A 163 -22.49 -34.39 35.04
C LEU A 163 -23.76 -34.13 34.22
N GLU A 164 -24.66 -35.07 34.24
CA GLU A 164 -25.98 -34.97 33.57
C GLU A 164 -27.01 -34.77 34.63
N VAL A 165 -27.75 -33.65 34.63
CA VAL A 165 -28.89 -33.37 35.50
C VAL A 165 -30.11 -33.23 34.60
N GLY A 166 -31.12 -34.03 34.84
CA GLY A 166 -32.37 -34.04 34.10
C GLY A 166 -33.55 -34.02 35.01
N ALA A 167 -34.62 -33.29 34.67
CA ALA A 167 -35.92 -33.37 35.29
C ALA A 167 -36.95 -33.61 34.19
N THR A 168 -37.71 -34.68 34.29
CA THR A 168 -38.78 -35.03 33.34
C THR A 168 -40.11 -35.01 34.06
N ARG A 169 -41.06 -34.28 33.53
CA ARG A 169 -42.44 -34.21 33.97
C ARG A 169 -43.35 -34.81 32.91
N ASN A 170 -43.99 -35.90 33.25
CA ASN A 170 -44.93 -36.60 32.37
C ASN A 170 -46.27 -36.70 33.05
N ASP A 171 -47.36 -36.41 32.34
CA ASP A 171 -48.73 -36.61 32.78
C ASP A 171 -49.46 -37.42 31.70
N ASP A 172 -50.04 -38.54 32.08
CA ASP A 172 -50.79 -39.48 31.20
C ASP A 172 -49.99 -39.92 29.93
N THR A 173 -48.68 -40.17 30.05
CA THR A 173 -47.83 -40.60 28.92
C THR A 173 -47.54 -42.11 28.98
N ASP A 174 -47.33 -42.74 27.81
CA ASP A 174 -46.95 -44.14 27.60
C ASP A 174 -47.85 -45.16 28.29
N GLY A 175 -49.20 -44.88 28.44
CA GLY A 175 -50.15 -45.76 29.01
C GLY A 175 -50.16 -45.84 30.54
N THR A 176 -49.44 -44.97 31.20
CA THR A 176 -49.43 -44.77 32.67
C THR A 176 -50.36 -43.59 33.00
N ILE A 177 -51.44 -43.82 33.75
CA ILE A 177 -52.39 -42.77 34.18
C ILE A 177 -51.78 -42.03 35.37
N GLY A 178 -51.72 -40.70 35.30
CA GLY A 178 -51.25 -39.81 36.38
C GLY A 178 -49.88 -39.23 36.11
N ALA A 179 -49.44 -38.34 37.04
CA ALA A 179 -48.13 -37.68 36.95
C ALA A 179 -47.00 -38.66 37.25
N ASN A 180 -46.03 -38.73 36.35
CA ASN A 180 -44.79 -39.49 36.54
C ASN A 180 -43.61 -38.49 36.39
N ASP A 181 -43.12 -37.99 37.53
CA ASP A 181 -42.05 -37.01 37.61
C ASP A 181 -40.74 -37.75 37.99
N ASP A 182 -39.72 -37.60 37.11
CA ASP A 182 -38.40 -38.18 37.35
C ASP A 182 -37.35 -37.06 37.50
N GLU A 183 -36.56 -37.10 38.54
CA GLU A 183 -35.36 -36.27 38.72
C GLU A 183 -34.12 -37.17 38.72
N THR A 184 -33.22 -36.91 37.80
CA THR A 184 -31.99 -37.70 37.63
C THR A 184 -30.76 -36.83 37.75
N ALA A 185 -29.77 -37.28 38.50
CA ALA A 185 -28.41 -36.73 38.55
C ALA A 185 -27.41 -37.85 38.35
N VAL A 186 -26.70 -37.85 37.22
CA VAL A 186 -25.78 -38.92 36.84
C VAL A 186 -24.41 -38.33 36.57
N VAL A 187 -23.36 -38.89 37.23
CA VAL A 187 -21.98 -38.64 36.89
C VAL A 187 -21.50 -39.75 35.96
N ARG A 188 -21.19 -39.42 34.75
CA ARG A 188 -20.72 -40.37 33.73
C ARG A 188 -19.19 -40.20 33.52
N MET A 189 -18.43 -41.25 33.75
CA MET A 189 -17.00 -41.29 33.39
C MET A 189 -16.81 -42.09 32.11
N THR A 190 -16.15 -41.48 31.12
CA THR A 190 -15.80 -42.12 29.85
C THR A 190 -14.28 -42.14 29.70
N TYR A 191 -13.70 -43.34 29.54
CA TYR A 191 -12.27 -43.53 29.30
C TYR A 191 -12.01 -44.52 28.20
N ASN A 192 -11.28 -44.10 27.16
CA ASN A 192 -10.96 -44.95 26.02
C ASN A 192 -9.62 -45.66 26.26
N LEU A 193 -9.66 -46.97 26.47
CA LEU A 193 -8.46 -47.78 26.71
C LEU A 193 -7.64 -47.99 25.41
N TYR A 194 -8.31 -48.22 24.28
CA TYR A 194 -7.66 -48.46 22.99
C TYR A 194 -8.60 -48.17 21.81
N ARG A 195 -8.13 -47.39 20.83
CA ARG A 195 -8.87 -46.99 19.61
C ARG A 195 -8.08 -47.31 18.34
N GLY A 196 -7.38 -48.45 18.28
CA GLY A 196 -6.64 -48.85 17.08
C GLY A 196 -5.54 -47.87 16.67
N GLY A 197 -4.95 -47.13 17.59
CA GLY A 197 -3.92 -46.14 17.32
C GLY A 197 -4.41 -44.76 16.88
N ALA A 198 -5.75 -44.54 16.75
CA ALA A 198 -6.32 -43.28 16.29
C ALA A 198 -5.94 -42.07 17.16
N ASP A 199 -5.92 -42.23 18.49
CA ASP A 199 -5.57 -41.13 19.39
C ASP A 199 -4.10 -40.72 19.25
N LYS A 200 -3.18 -41.69 19.07
CA LYS A 200 -1.78 -41.43 18.78
C LYS A 200 -1.60 -40.70 17.44
N ALA A 201 -2.33 -41.11 16.40
CA ALA A 201 -2.29 -40.46 15.09
C ALA A 201 -2.77 -39.00 15.16
N ARG A 202 -3.85 -38.72 15.91
CA ARG A 202 -4.35 -37.35 16.13
C ARG A 202 -3.36 -36.46 16.88
N ILE A 203 -2.67 -36.99 17.86
CA ILE A 203 -1.63 -36.24 18.59
C ILE A 203 -0.45 -35.93 17.66
N ASN A 204 0.00 -36.90 16.87
CA ASN A 204 1.08 -36.68 15.89
C ASN A 204 0.67 -35.64 14.82
N GLU A 205 -0.58 -35.69 14.35
CA GLU A 205 -1.14 -34.67 13.45
C GLU A 205 -1.13 -33.29 14.08
N ALA A 206 -1.60 -33.15 15.33
CA ALA A 206 -1.60 -31.88 16.04
C ALA A 206 -0.17 -31.34 16.28
N GLN A 207 0.79 -32.22 16.57
CA GLN A 207 2.22 -31.85 16.67
C GLN A 207 2.78 -31.34 15.34
N ALA A 208 2.45 -32.00 14.24
CA ALA A 208 2.89 -31.55 12.92
C ALA A 208 2.29 -30.18 12.55
N ARG A 209 1.03 -29.93 12.91
CA ARG A 209 0.37 -28.63 12.73
C ARG A 209 1.01 -27.53 13.59
N GLU A 210 1.33 -27.82 14.85
CA GLU A 210 2.07 -26.88 15.71
C GLU A 210 3.43 -26.55 15.12
N PHE A 211 4.18 -27.55 14.65
CA PHE A 211 5.46 -27.32 13.99
C PHE A 211 5.31 -26.44 12.75
N ALA A 212 4.33 -26.71 11.90
CA ALA A 212 4.04 -25.91 10.71
C ALA A 212 3.70 -24.45 11.10
N ALA A 213 2.86 -24.24 12.12
CA ALA A 213 2.52 -22.89 12.61
C ALA A 213 3.76 -22.14 13.13
N ARG A 214 4.67 -22.84 13.82
CA ARG A 214 5.94 -22.25 14.31
C ARG A 214 6.84 -21.81 13.16
N GLU A 215 6.96 -22.61 12.11
CA GLU A 215 7.72 -22.23 10.92
C GLU A 215 7.05 -21.10 10.13
N THR A 216 5.72 -21.02 10.17
CA THR A 216 4.98 -19.87 9.62
C THR A 216 5.36 -18.57 10.35
N VAL A 217 5.40 -18.56 11.68
CA VAL A 217 5.86 -17.38 12.46
C VAL A 217 7.27 -16.96 12.02
N ARG A 218 8.21 -17.91 11.91
CA ARG A 218 9.57 -17.62 11.46
C ARG A 218 9.62 -17.06 10.03
N SER A 219 8.76 -17.58 9.14
CA SER A 219 8.65 -17.09 7.77
C SER A 219 8.14 -15.65 7.74
N VAL A 220 7.07 -15.35 8.49
CA VAL A 220 6.50 -13.99 8.59
C VAL A 220 7.53 -13.02 9.20
N GLN A 221 8.29 -13.43 10.22
CA GLN A 221 9.36 -12.60 10.77
C GLN A 221 10.41 -12.21 9.74
N ARG A 222 10.84 -13.17 8.89
CA ARG A 222 11.79 -12.87 7.80
C ARG A 222 11.18 -11.94 6.75
N SER A 223 9.92 -12.16 6.38
CA SER A 223 9.21 -11.29 5.43
C SER A 223 9.11 -9.86 5.97
N VAL A 224 8.72 -9.67 7.25
CA VAL A 224 8.65 -8.34 7.88
C VAL A 224 10.02 -7.66 7.87
N THR A 225 11.10 -8.39 8.18
CA THR A 225 12.46 -7.83 8.12
C THR A 225 12.83 -7.40 6.70
N GLU A 226 12.53 -8.24 5.72
CA GLU A 226 12.77 -7.96 4.29
C GLU A 226 11.98 -6.73 3.83
N ASP A 227 10.67 -6.68 4.09
CA ASP A 227 9.79 -5.58 3.68
C ASP A 227 10.26 -4.24 4.26
N VAL A 228 10.57 -4.21 5.57
CA VAL A 228 11.08 -2.99 6.23
C VAL A 228 12.43 -2.57 5.63
N THR A 229 13.33 -3.53 5.38
CA THR A 229 14.63 -3.24 4.79
C THR A 229 14.51 -2.66 3.39
N LEU A 230 13.62 -3.20 2.57
CA LEU A 230 13.38 -2.70 1.20
C LEU A 230 12.82 -1.28 1.21
N VAL A 231 11.80 -1.02 2.05
CA VAL A 231 11.20 0.33 2.16
C VAL A 231 12.21 1.33 2.74
N TRP A 232 13.02 0.92 3.71
CA TRP A 232 14.08 1.77 4.28
C TRP A 232 15.11 2.19 3.22
N ASN A 233 15.63 1.23 2.48
CA ASN A 233 16.60 1.49 1.41
C ASN A 233 15.99 2.41 0.33
N GLU A 234 14.72 2.18 -0.05
CA GLU A 234 14.02 3.02 -1.01
C GLU A 234 13.86 4.46 -0.50
N LEU A 235 13.49 4.63 0.77
CA LEU A 235 13.36 5.96 1.38
C LEU A 235 14.70 6.70 1.42
N GLU A 236 15.78 6.04 1.85
CA GLU A 236 17.11 6.62 1.92
C GLU A 236 17.63 7.05 0.54
N ASP A 237 17.52 6.16 -0.44
CA ASP A 237 17.92 6.44 -1.83
C ASP A 237 17.11 7.59 -2.44
N ILE A 238 15.80 7.61 -2.21
CA ILE A 238 14.92 8.62 -2.80
C ILE A 238 15.17 10.00 -2.19
N LEU A 239 15.48 10.08 -0.90
CA LEU A 239 15.82 11.34 -0.22
C LEU A 239 17.12 11.95 -0.76
N VAL A 240 18.14 11.13 -0.97
CA VAL A 240 19.40 11.57 -1.58
C VAL A 240 19.17 11.99 -3.04
N ARG A 241 18.44 11.18 -3.81
CA ARG A 241 18.14 11.45 -5.21
C ARG A 241 17.34 12.74 -5.42
N LEU A 242 16.42 13.06 -4.52
CA LEU A 242 15.62 14.29 -4.61
C LEU A 242 16.48 15.55 -4.58
N GLN A 243 17.60 15.59 -3.85
CA GLN A 243 18.50 16.73 -3.81
C GLN A 243 19.15 16.99 -5.20
N TYR A 244 19.53 15.92 -5.89
CA TYR A 244 20.08 16.02 -7.25
C TYR A 244 19.02 16.39 -8.29
N LEU A 245 17.80 15.84 -8.16
CA LEU A 245 16.68 16.19 -9.03
C LEU A 245 16.27 17.65 -8.88
N GLU A 246 16.22 18.15 -7.64
CA GLU A 246 15.96 19.57 -7.36
C GLU A 246 17.03 20.49 -7.96
N THR A 247 18.30 20.10 -7.82
CA THR A 247 19.41 20.83 -8.42
C THR A 247 19.30 20.83 -9.94
N HIS A 248 18.94 19.71 -10.57
CA HIS A 248 18.74 19.62 -12.02
C HIS A 248 17.60 20.52 -12.47
N VAL A 249 16.46 20.54 -11.77
CA VAL A 249 15.34 21.45 -12.07
C VAL A 249 15.78 22.91 -11.99
N LYS A 250 16.48 23.31 -10.92
CA LYS A 250 16.97 24.69 -10.74
C LYS A 250 17.92 25.10 -11.85
N SER A 251 18.90 24.25 -12.17
CA SER A 251 19.90 24.53 -13.21
C SER A 251 19.25 24.62 -14.61
N THR A 252 18.36 23.70 -14.95
CA THR A 252 17.67 23.71 -16.25
C THR A 252 16.74 24.93 -16.40
N ASN A 253 16.08 25.35 -15.31
CA ASN A 253 15.26 26.56 -15.31
C ASN A 253 16.11 27.82 -15.53
N GLU A 254 17.30 27.88 -14.94
CA GLU A 254 18.25 28.99 -15.16
C GLU A 254 18.74 29.01 -16.61
N VAL A 255 19.12 27.85 -17.17
CA VAL A 255 19.48 27.72 -18.58
C VAL A 255 18.34 28.19 -19.50
N LEU A 256 17.10 27.83 -19.20
CA LEU A 256 15.92 28.28 -19.98
C LEU A 256 15.81 29.81 -20.00
N LYS A 257 16.01 30.48 -18.86
CA LYS A 257 15.99 31.93 -18.79
C LYS A 257 17.06 32.56 -19.67
N VAL A 258 18.30 32.11 -19.50
CA VAL A 258 19.46 32.61 -20.27
C VAL A 258 19.27 32.34 -21.77
N TYR A 259 18.79 31.17 -22.17
CA TYR A 259 18.55 30.86 -23.58
C TYR A 259 17.46 31.72 -24.21
N ASN A 260 16.39 32.06 -23.46
CA ASN A 260 15.39 33.02 -23.93
C ASN A 260 16.00 34.40 -24.23
N GLU A 261 16.88 34.90 -23.36
CA GLU A 261 17.58 36.17 -23.55
C GLU A 261 18.54 36.10 -24.72
N GLN A 262 19.35 35.05 -24.83
CA GLN A 262 20.36 34.89 -25.88
C GLN A 262 19.71 34.71 -27.27
N LEU A 263 18.55 34.04 -27.35
CA LEU A 263 17.79 33.91 -28.60
C LEU A 263 17.33 35.29 -29.12
N SER A 264 16.85 36.15 -28.21
CA SER A 264 16.47 37.53 -28.59
C SER A 264 17.63 38.36 -29.17
N LEU A 265 18.85 38.09 -28.67
CA LEU A 265 20.10 38.72 -29.13
C LEU A 265 20.74 38.04 -30.35
N GLY A 266 20.13 36.96 -30.88
CA GLY A 266 20.68 36.19 -31.99
C GLY A 266 21.91 35.35 -31.63
N LYS A 267 22.24 35.19 -30.34
CA LYS A 267 23.44 34.47 -29.83
C LYS A 267 23.18 32.98 -29.54
N ARG A 268 21.93 32.51 -29.73
CA ARG A 268 21.56 31.12 -29.51
C ARG A 268 20.61 30.65 -30.57
N THR A 269 20.58 29.33 -30.85
CA THR A 269 19.68 28.76 -31.84
C THR A 269 18.29 28.50 -31.24
N LEU A 270 17.28 28.49 -32.10
CA LEU A 270 15.91 28.12 -31.71
C LEU A 270 15.84 26.68 -31.17
N LEU A 271 16.62 25.77 -31.76
CA LEU A 271 16.68 24.37 -31.33
C LEU A 271 17.08 24.23 -29.88
N ASP A 272 18.15 24.93 -29.46
CA ASP A 272 18.63 24.91 -28.08
C ASP A 272 17.50 25.33 -27.10
N LEU A 273 16.73 26.38 -27.47
CA LEU A 273 15.60 26.84 -26.63
C LEU A 273 14.49 25.81 -26.56
N LEU A 274 14.09 25.22 -27.69
CA LEU A 274 13.02 24.22 -27.73
C LEU A 274 13.41 22.93 -26.96
N ASP A 275 14.68 22.56 -27.01
CA ASP A 275 15.17 21.37 -26.32
C ASP A 275 15.24 21.58 -24.80
N VAL A 276 15.71 22.75 -24.32
CA VAL A 276 15.74 23.04 -22.87
C VAL A 276 14.32 23.20 -22.29
N GLN A 277 13.34 23.69 -23.07
CA GLN A 277 11.93 23.71 -22.64
C GLN A 277 11.41 22.31 -22.36
N ASN A 278 11.73 21.35 -23.22
CA ASN A 278 11.36 19.94 -23.00
C ASN A 278 12.17 19.28 -21.89
N GLU A 279 13.44 19.65 -21.74
CA GLU A 279 14.29 19.17 -20.66
C GLU A 279 13.76 19.62 -19.30
N LEU A 280 13.34 20.88 -19.15
CA LEU A 280 12.74 21.40 -17.93
C LEU A 280 11.45 20.63 -17.56
N LEU A 281 10.57 20.33 -18.53
CA LEU A 281 9.39 19.49 -18.27
C LEU A 281 9.80 18.13 -17.73
N ARG A 282 10.79 17.45 -18.37
CA ARG A 282 11.26 16.12 -17.94
C ARG A 282 11.89 16.18 -16.55
N ALA A 283 12.71 17.21 -16.26
CA ALA A 283 13.34 17.39 -14.97
C ALA A 283 12.31 17.57 -13.85
N ASN A 284 11.28 18.41 -14.07
CA ASN A 284 10.19 18.60 -13.12
C ASN A 284 9.36 17.33 -12.92
N VAL A 285 9.03 16.60 -13.99
CA VAL A 285 8.29 15.32 -13.88
C VAL A 285 9.13 14.29 -13.13
N ALA A 286 10.44 14.22 -13.36
CA ALA A 286 11.34 13.34 -12.61
C ALA A 286 11.39 13.70 -11.12
N TYR A 287 11.43 15.00 -10.79
CA TYR A 287 11.37 15.47 -9.42
C TYR A 287 10.06 15.07 -8.73
N LEU A 288 8.89 15.29 -9.36
CA LEU A 288 7.60 14.86 -8.82
C LEU A 288 7.54 13.33 -8.65
N SER A 289 8.12 12.58 -9.58
CA SER A 289 8.17 11.11 -9.50
C SER A 289 9.07 10.58 -8.37
N GLY A 290 9.94 11.39 -7.80
CA GLY A 290 10.68 11.10 -6.57
C GLY A 290 9.97 11.61 -5.32
N GLU A 291 9.39 12.81 -5.39
CA GLU A 291 8.80 13.52 -4.25
C GLU A 291 7.57 12.80 -3.66
N TYR A 292 6.63 12.36 -4.50
CA TYR A 292 5.41 11.68 -4.04
C TYR A 292 5.66 10.29 -3.46
N PRO A 293 6.52 9.43 -4.03
CA PRO A 293 6.93 8.20 -3.36
C PRO A 293 7.64 8.43 -2.03
N ALA A 294 8.44 9.50 -1.90
CA ALA A 294 9.06 9.86 -0.62
C ALA A 294 8.05 10.26 0.46
N LEU A 295 6.90 10.87 0.07
CA LEU A 295 5.78 11.13 0.97
C LEU A 295 5.04 9.85 1.37
N LEU A 296 5.01 8.85 0.52
CA LEU A 296 4.36 7.57 0.81
C LEU A 296 5.23 6.69 1.73
N ALA A 297 6.55 6.72 1.53
CA ALA A 297 7.50 5.92 2.31
C ALA A 297 7.80 6.53 3.69
N SER A 298 7.40 7.78 3.92
CA SER A 298 7.49 8.46 5.21
C SER A 298 6.17 8.37 5.98
#